data_5035265d0c3b0013131a9c4d95784500
#
_entry.id   5035265d0c3b0013131a9c4d95784500
#
_cell.length_a   1.000
_cell.length_b   1.000
_cell.length_c   1.000
_cell.angle_alpha   90.00
_cell.angle_beta   90.00
_cell.angle_gamma   90.00
#
_symmetry.space_group_name_H-M   'P 1'
#
loop_
_entity.id
_entity.type
_entity.pdbx_description
1 polymer ?
#
loop_
_entity_poly.entity_id
_entity_poly.type
_entity_poly.pdbx_seq_one_letter_code
_entity_poly.pdbx_strand_id
1 'polypeptide(L)'
;MKFIIDDANVEAIKNLYEYFPVEGVTTNPSILAKSKRPPYEVLGEIREFIGKDADLHVQVVSKCAEDMVTEAEEMLKRLGENTYIKVPTTREGLKAMKLLSSKGVKITATAIYTPMQAFLAAKAGASYAAPYVNRIDNLGADGIETVKKIHDIFQNNGLKTEVLAASFKNSRICYSNTSCTNSCTDKIFSIFSAIRMT
;
A
#
# COMPACT_ATOMS: atom_id res chain seq x y z
N MET A 1 4.60 6.78 12.60
CA MET A 1 4.78 6.58 11.12
C MET A 1 5.37 5.20 10.93
N LYS A 2 4.78 4.36 10.06
CA LYS A 2 5.32 3.03 9.74
C LYS A 2 6.29 3.09 8.55
N PHE A 3 7.28 2.23 8.57
CA PHE A 3 8.24 2.05 7.50
C PHE A 3 7.99 0.71 6.79
N ILE A 4 7.55 0.76 5.52
CA ILE A 4 7.17 -0.43 4.75
C ILE A 4 8.02 -0.51 3.48
N ILE A 5 8.56 -1.70 3.18
CA ILE A 5 9.38 -1.97 1.98
C ILE A 5 8.46 -2.30 0.80
N ASP A 6 8.70 -1.72 -0.40
CA ASP A 6 8.02 -2.05 -1.66
C ASP A 6 8.95 -2.87 -2.55
N ASP A 7 9.07 -4.16 -2.28
CA ASP A 7 9.92 -5.09 -3.03
C ASP A 7 9.38 -6.53 -2.96
N ALA A 8 9.88 -7.41 -3.85
CA ALA A 8 9.67 -8.85 -3.85
C ALA A 8 10.99 -9.64 -3.87
N ASN A 9 12.13 -8.96 -3.79
CA ASN A 9 13.42 -9.62 -3.65
C ASN A 9 13.65 -9.97 -2.17
N VAL A 10 13.50 -11.25 -1.84
CA VAL A 10 13.55 -11.75 -0.46
C VAL A 10 14.89 -11.43 0.21
N GLU A 11 16.02 -11.56 -0.50
CA GLU A 11 17.33 -11.26 0.06
C GLU A 11 17.52 -9.74 0.33
N ALA A 12 17.01 -8.89 -0.57
CA ALA A 12 17.01 -7.45 -0.33
C ALA A 12 16.13 -7.06 0.87
N ILE A 13 14.96 -7.71 1.02
CA ILE A 13 14.05 -7.52 2.15
C ILE A 13 14.76 -7.92 3.45
N LYS A 14 15.39 -9.10 3.51
CA LYS A 14 16.14 -9.58 4.69
C LYS A 14 17.24 -8.61 5.10
N ASN A 15 18.01 -8.13 4.12
CA ASN A 15 19.06 -7.16 4.37
C ASN A 15 18.52 -5.85 4.96
N LEU A 16 17.41 -5.32 4.43
CA LEU A 16 16.78 -4.09 4.96
C LEU A 16 16.22 -4.28 6.36
N TYR A 17 15.65 -5.45 6.68
CA TYR A 17 15.17 -5.76 8.03
C TYR A 17 16.29 -5.84 9.07
N GLU A 18 17.52 -6.20 8.65
CA GLU A 18 18.68 -6.24 9.55
C GLU A 18 19.09 -4.83 10.02
N TYR A 19 19.00 -3.83 9.14
CA TYR A 19 19.54 -2.48 9.42
C TYR A 19 18.46 -1.45 9.75
N PHE A 20 17.20 -1.69 9.43
CA PHE A 20 16.15 -0.68 9.56
C PHE A 20 14.93 -1.22 10.34
N PRO A 21 14.21 -0.35 11.08
CA PRO A 21 13.00 -0.72 11.80
C PRO A 21 11.82 -0.89 10.85
N VAL A 22 11.86 -1.94 10.03
CA VAL A 22 10.82 -2.24 9.04
C VAL A 22 9.64 -2.92 9.71
N GLU A 23 8.43 -2.48 9.40
CA GLU A 23 7.19 -2.98 10.00
C GLU A 23 6.32 -3.77 9.00
N GLY A 24 6.73 -3.85 7.74
CA GLY A 24 5.99 -4.61 6.74
C GLY A 24 6.58 -4.56 5.34
N VAL A 25 5.97 -5.33 4.47
CA VAL A 25 6.34 -5.45 3.06
C VAL A 25 5.10 -5.24 2.19
N THR A 26 5.26 -4.44 1.14
CA THR A 26 4.24 -4.30 0.09
C THR A 26 4.79 -4.82 -1.23
N THR A 27 3.93 -5.45 -1.98
CA THR A 27 4.23 -5.95 -3.32
C THR A 27 3.23 -5.39 -4.33
N ASN A 28 3.50 -5.60 -5.59
CA ASN A 28 2.56 -5.38 -6.68
C ASN A 28 2.87 -6.34 -7.84
N PRO A 29 1.94 -6.53 -8.81
CA PRO A 29 2.14 -7.48 -9.90
C PRO A 29 3.42 -7.23 -10.70
N SER A 30 3.82 -5.97 -10.91
CA SER A 30 5.03 -5.63 -11.67
C SER A 30 6.32 -5.98 -10.92
N ILE A 31 6.32 -5.83 -9.59
CA ILE A 31 7.45 -6.21 -8.73
C ILE A 31 7.57 -7.73 -8.68
N LEU A 32 6.46 -8.43 -8.45
CA LEU A 32 6.43 -9.90 -8.43
C LEU A 32 6.86 -10.51 -9.77
N ALA A 33 6.42 -9.95 -10.90
CA ALA A 33 6.81 -10.42 -12.23
C ALA A 33 8.33 -10.32 -12.50
N LYS A 34 9.03 -9.37 -11.89
CA LYS A 34 10.50 -9.23 -12.02
C LYS A 34 11.26 -10.39 -11.37
N SER A 35 10.70 -11.06 -10.39
CA SER A 35 11.32 -12.22 -9.74
C SER A 35 11.44 -13.43 -10.66
N LYS A 36 10.63 -13.50 -11.74
CA LYS A 36 10.51 -14.64 -12.67
C LYS A 36 10.19 -15.96 -11.96
N ARG A 37 9.60 -15.89 -10.76
CA ARG A 37 9.18 -17.01 -9.93
C ARG A 37 7.65 -17.00 -9.77
N PRO A 38 7.02 -18.13 -9.42
CA PRO A 38 5.61 -18.17 -9.09
C PRO A 38 5.29 -17.17 -7.95
N PRO A 39 4.31 -16.26 -8.14
CA PRO A 39 4.03 -15.19 -7.16
C PRO A 39 3.78 -15.70 -5.74
N TYR A 40 3.03 -16.78 -5.59
CA TYR A 40 2.70 -17.34 -4.26
C TYR A 40 3.89 -17.98 -3.56
N GLU A 41 4.90 -18.48 -4.27
CA GLU A 41 6.15 -18.93 -3.65
C GLU A 41 6.90 -17.76 -3.04
N VAL A 42 7.07 -16.69 -3.81
CA VAL A 42 7.75 -15.46 -3.34
C VAL A 42 7.01 -14.84 -2.15
N LEU A 43 5.69 -14.72 -2.25
CA LEU A 43 4.85 -14.17 -1.18
C LEU A 43 4.88 -15.05 0.08
N GLY A 44 4.91 -16.37 -0.09
CA GLY A 44 5.04 -17.33 1.02
C GLY A 44 6.36 -17.15 1.75
N GLU A 45 7.50 -17.06 1.02
CA GLU A 45 8.81 -16.82 1.60
C GLU A 45 8.89 -15.47 2.34
N ILE A 46 8.30 -14.41 1.76
CA ILE A 46 8.22 -13.10 2.42
C ILE A 46 7.42 -13.24 3.72
N ARG A 47 6.24 -13.87 3.68
CA ARG A 47 5.38 -14.04 4.87
C ARG A 47 6.05 -14.87 5.94
N GLU A 48 6.75 -15.95 5.57
CA GLU A 48 7.51 -16.79 6.50
C GLU A 48 8.61 -15.98 7.20
N PHE A 49 9.33 -15.16 6.45
CA PHE A 49 10.42 -14.34 6.99
C PHE A 49 9.92 -13.22 7.91
N ILE A 50 8.91 -12.44 7.48
CA ILE A 50 8.42 -11.29 8.28
C ILE A 50 7.53 -11.70 9.45
N GLY A 51 7.09 -12.95 9.50
CA GLY A 51 6.20 -13.47 10.54
C GLY A 51 4.74 -13.07 10.36
N LYS A 52 3.91 -13.41 11.35
CA LYS A 52 2.44 -13.22 11.29
C LYS A 52 1.99 -11.80 11.56
N ASP A 53 2.78 -11.05 12.34
CA ASP A 53 2.37 -9.75 12.90
C ASP A 53 2.75 -8.57 12.01
N ALA A 54 3.76 -8.73 11.15
CA ALA A 54 4.17 -7.69 10.22
C ALA A 54 3.16 -7.53 9.06
N ASP A 55 2.98 -6.30 8.61
CA ASP A 55 2.07 -5.97 7.52
C ASP A 55 2.59 -6.55 6.18
N LEU A 56 1.77 -7.33 5.49
CA LEU A 56 2.03 -7.78 4.12
C LEU A 56 0.92 -7.27 3.22
N HIS A 57 1.27 -6.52 2.17
CA HIS A 57 0.30 -5.97 1.23
C HIS A 57 0.43 -6.66 -0.13
N VAL A 58 -0.64 -7.29 -0.60
CA VAL A 58 -0.69 -8.07 -1.85
C VAL A 58 -1.85 -7.62 -2.72
N GLN A 59 -1.59 -7.39 -4.01
CA GLN A 59 -2.55 -6.79 -4.92
C GLN A 59 -3.31 -7.83 -5.74
N VAL A 60 -4.65 -7.70 -5.79
CA VAL A 60 -5.52 -8.43 -6.71
C VAL A 60 -5.29 -7.96 -8.15
N VAL A 61 -5.41 -8.87 -9.11
CA VAL A 61 -5.23 -8.61 -10.54
C VAL A 61 -6.52 -8.77 -11.35
N SER A 62 -7.54 -9.36 -10.77
CA SER A 62 -8.87 -9.51 -11.35
C SER A 62 -9.49 -8.16 -11.71
N LYS A 63 -10.43 -8.14 -12.66
CA LYS A 63 -10.99 -6.90 -13.21
C LYS A 63 -12.39 -6.61 -12.70
N CYS A 64 -13.20 -7.61 -12.38
CA CYS A 64 -14.54 -7.43 -11.81
C CYS A 64 -14.53 -7.61 -10.29
N ALA A 65 -15.48 -7.02 -9.61
CA ALA A 65 -15.53 -6.98 -8.16
C ALA A 65 -15.63 -8.37 -7.52
N GLU A 66 -16.44 -9.25 -8.08
CA GLU A 66 -16.69 -10.58 -7.59
C GLU A 66 -15.41 -11.45 -7.66
N ASP A 67 -14.69 -11.38 -8.78
CA ASP A 67 -13.43 -12.10 -8.95
C ASP A 67 -12.34 -11.54 -8.04
N MET A 68 -12.30 -10.20 -7.81
CA MET A 68 -11.38 -9.58 -6.84
C MET A 68 -11.63 -10.11 -5.43
N VAL A 69 -12.89 -10.31 -5.05
CA VAL A 69 -13.25 -10.88 -3.73
C VAL A 69 -12.78 -12.32 -3.61
N THR A 70 -13.05 -13.15 -4.62
CA THR A 70 -12.60 -14.55 -4.63
C THR A 70 -11.09 -14.66 -4.58
N GLU A 71 -10.38 -13.84 -5.35
CA GLU A 71 -8.92 -13.78 -5.35
C GLU A 71 -8.37 -13.34 -3.99
N ALA A 72 -8.99 -12.35 -3.35
CA ALA A 72 -8.63 -11.89 -2.03
C ALA A 72 -8.78 -12.98 -0.96
N GLU A 73 -9.88 -13.75 -0.99
CA GLU A 73 -10.12 -14.86 -0.07
C GLU A 73 -9.07 -15.97 -0.24
N GLU A 74 -8.66 -16.27 -1.46
CA GLU A 74 -7.58 -17.23 -1.72
C GLU A 74 -6.22 -16.71 -1.21
N MET A 75 -5.93 -15.40 -1.38
CA MET A 75 -4.73 -14.78 -0.82
C MET A 75 -4.69 -14.88 0.70
N LEU A 76 -5.78 -14.56 1.37
CA LEU A 76 -5.88 -14.63 2.83
C LEU A 76 -5.71 -16.06 3.35
N LYS A 77 -6.30 -17.05 2.66
CA LYS A 77 -6.15 -18.46 3.00
C LYS A 77 -4.69 -18.94 2.92
N ARG A 78 -3.92 -18.43 1.94
CA ARG A 78 -2.52 -18.83 1.74
C ARG A 78 -1.53 -18.05 2.60
N LEU A 79 -1.78 -16.75 2.80
CA LEU A 79 -0.82 -15.82 3.39
C LEU A 79 -1.20 -15.37 4.81
N GLY A 80 -2.35 -15.80 5.30
CA GLY A 80 -2.88 -15.46 6.63
C GLY A 80 -3.73 -14.20 6.66
N GLU A 81 -4.61 -14.14 7.65
CA GLU A 81 -5.63 -13.09 7.81
C GLU A 81 -5.05 -11.67 8.05
N ASN A 82 -3.77 -11.58 8.45
CA ASN A 82 -3.09 -10.31 8.65
C ASN A 82 -2.49 -9.72 7.36
N THR A 83 -2.96 -10.22 6.19
CA THR A 83 -2.58 -9.69 4.88
C THR A 83 -3.52 -8.57 4.46
N TYR A 84 -2.96 -7.45 4.05
CA TYR A 84 -3.70 -6.35 3.44
C TYR A 84 -3.89 -6.61 1.95
N ILE A 85 -5.14 -6.65 1.52
CA ILE A 85 -5.48 -6.84 0.11
C ILE A 85 -5.41 -5.49 -0.60
N LYS A 86 -4.50 -5.34 -1.56
CA LYS A 86 -4.40 -4.13 -2.38
C LYS A 86 -5.42 -4.20 -3.52
N VAL A 87 -6.31 -3.22 -3.55
CA VAL A 87 -7.39 -3.12 -4.55
C VAL A 87 -7.25 -1.80 -5.31
N PRO A 88 -7.20 -1.81 -6.65
CA PRO A 88 -7.16 -0.57 -7.45
C PRO A 88 -8.43 0.26 -7.27
N THR A 89 -8.30 1.59 -7.16
CA THR A 89 -9.41 2.50 -6.95
C THR A 89 -10.13 2.79 -8.27
N THR A 90 -10.80 1.77 -8.78
CA THR A 90 -11.70 1.80 -9.94
C THR A 90 -13.14 1.62 -9.48
N ARG A 91 -14.13 1.72 -10.39
CA ARG A 91 -15.54 1.45 -10.08
C ARG A 91 -15.72 0.03 -9.49
N GLU A 92 -15.16 -0.98 -10.14
CA GLU A 92 -15.21 -2.37 -9.68
C GLU A 92 -14.41 -2.56 -8.39
N GLY A 93 -13.24 -1.91 -8.28
CA GLY A 93 -12.42 -1.94 -7.07
C GLY A 93 -13.15 -1.34 -5.86
N LEU A 94 -13.85 -0.22 -6.01
CA LEU A 94 -14.66 0.36 -4.93
C LEU A 94 -15.80 -0.57 -4.49
N LYS A 95 -16.43 -1.27 -5.44
CA LYS A 95 -17.43 -2.31 -5.13
C LYS A 95 -16.78 -3.48 -4.37
N ALA A 96 -15.62 -3.97 -4.83
CA ALA A 96 -14.85 -5.02 -4.14
C ALA A 96 -14.43 -4.59 -2.73
N MET A 97 -13.94 -3.36 -2.55
CA MET A 97 -13.58 -2.82 -1.23
C MET A 97 -14.76 -2.85 -0.25
N LYS A 98 -15.96 -2.46 -0.68
CA LYS A 98 -17.18 -2.52 0.16
C LYS A 98 -17.50 -3.97 0.58
N LEU A 99 -17.41 -4.91 -0.34
CA LEU A 99 -17.68 -6.32 -0.08
C LEU A 99 -16.64 -6.93 0.87
N LEU A 100 -15.36 -6.66 0.64
CA LEU A 100 -14.26 -7.13 1.48
C LEU A 100 -14.30 -6.50 2.88
N SER A 101 -14.56 -5.20 2.95
CA SER A 101 -14.67 -4.48 4.23
C SER A 101 -15.82 -5.02 5.10
N SER A 102 -16.97 -5.38 4.49
CA SER A 102 -18.09 -6.00 5.23
C SER A 102 -17.75 -7.37 5.82
N LYS A 103 -16.70 -8.04 5.28
CA LYS A 103 -16.14 -9.30 5.79
C LYS A 103 -14.99 -9.10 6.76
N GLY A 104 -14.66 -7.86 7.13
CA GLY A 104 -13.55 -7.54 8.05
C GLY A 104 -12.15 -7.64 7.42
N VAL A 105 -12.06 -7.75 6.10
CA VAL A 105 -10.77 -7.83 5.40
C VAL A 105 -10.04 -6.50 5.44
N LYS A 106 -8.75 -6.52 5.73
CA LYS A 106 -7.86 -5.36 5.69
C LYS A 106 -7.55 -4.96 4.25
N ILE A 107 -7.78 -3.70 3.90
CA ILE A 107 -7.71 -3.24 2.50
C ILE A 107 -6.72 -2.10 2.36
N THR A 108 -5.89 -2.17 1.34
CA THR A 108 -5.08 -1.05 0.84
C THR A 108 -5.61 -0.60 -0.52
N ALA A 109 -6.24 0.55 -0.57
CA ALA A 109 -6.65 1.14 -1.83
C ALA A 109 -5.43 1.67 -2.59
N THR A 110 -5.26 1.26 -3.84
CA THR A 110 -4.09 1.63 -4.67
C THR A 110 -4.53 2.28 -5.99
N ALA A 111 -3.56 2.70 -6.82
CA ALA A 111 -3.81 3.47 -8.04
C ALA A 111 -4.58 4.78 -7.76
N ILE A 112 -4.20 5.49 -6.71
CA ILE A 112 -4.78 6.77 -6.31
C ILE A 112 -3.93 7.90 -6.88
N TYR A 113 -4.60 8.83 -7.58
CA TYR A 113 -4.02 10.02 -8.20
C TYR A 113 -4.66 11.32 -7.73
N THR A 114 -5.85 11.24 -7.12
CA THR A 114 -6.60 12.43 -6.67
C THR A 114 -7.12 12.27 -5.24
N PRO A 115 -7.31 13.37 -4.51
CA PRO A 115 -7.91 13.34 -3.17
C PRO A 115 -9.31 12.72 -3.14
N MET A 116 -10.11 12.93 -4.19
CA MET A 116 -11.46 12.36 -4.27
C MET A 116 -11.43 10.84 -4.39
N GLN A 117 -10.48 10.26 -5.15
CA GLN A 117 -10.31 8.80 -5.20
C GLN A 117 -9.98 8.24 -3.81
N ALA A 118 -9.08 8.88 -3.07
CA ALA A 118 -8.73 8.48 -1.72
C ALA A 118 -9.94 8.55 -0.77
N PHE A 119 -10.73 9.63 -0.85
CA PHE A 119 -11.95 9.79 -0.06
C PHE A 119 -12.98 8.69 -0.34
N LEU A 120 -13.22 8.37 -1.61
CA LEU A 120 -14.15 7.29 -1.99
C LEU A 120 -13.66 5.92 -1.52
N ALA A 121 -12.35 5.65 -1.61
CA ALA A 121 -11.76 4.43 -1.10
C ALA A 121 -11.90 4.30 0.44
N ALA A 122 -11.69 5.39 1.17
CA ALA A 122 -11.90 5.44 2.61
C ALA A 122 -13.37 5.18 2.99
N LYS A 123 -14.30 5.80 2.27
CA LYS A 123 -15.75 5.55 2.45
C LYS A 123 -16.17 4.13 2.07
N ALA A 124 -15.41 3.46 1.18
CA ALA A 124 -15.60 2.05 0.85
C ALA A 124 -14.98 1.08 1.87
N GLY A 125 -14.33 1.59 2.92
CA GLY A 125 -13.79 0.81 4.04
C GLY A 125 -12.31 0.43 3.90
N ALA A 126 -11.54 1.11 3.06
CA ALA A 126 -10.10 0.90 3.00
C ALA A 126 -9.41 1.28 4.31
N SER A 127 -8.48 0.43 4.79
CA SER A 127 -7.61 0.70 5.93
C SER A 127 -6.49 1.68 5.57
N TYR A 128 -5.96 1.52 4.37
CA TYR A 128 -4.93 2.38 3.79
C TYR A 128 -5.34 2.93 2.43
N ALA A 129 -4.95 4.17 2.14
CA ALA A 129 -4.99 4.78 0.83
C ALA A 129 -3.57 5.05 0.34
N ALA A 130 -3.19 4.46 -0.81
CA ALA A 130 -1.83 4.50 -1.34
C ALA A 130 -1.74 5.40 -2.60
N PRO A 131 -1.58 6.73 -2.44
CA PRO A 131 -1.37 7.65 -3.56
C PRO A 131 0.00 7.43 -4.21
N TYR A 132 0.06 7.54 -5.53
CA TYR A 132 1.27 7.38 -6.32
C TYR A 132 2.00 8.72 -6.51
N VAL A 133 2.78 9.16 -5.53
CA VAL A 133 3.41 10.48 -5.47
C VAL A 133 4.14 10.85 -6.77
N ASN A 134 5.15 10.08 -7.16
CA ASN A 134 5.92 10.36 -8.37
C ASN A 134 5.09 10.31 -9.68
N ARG A 135 4.03 9.48 -9.72
CA ARG A 135 3.18 9.44 -10.92
C ARG A 135 2.27 10.67 -11.00
N ILE A 136 1.85 11.21 -9.86
CA ILE A 136 1.10 12.48 -9.77
C ILE A 136 2.00 13.62 -10.27
N ASP A 137 3.26 13.67 -9.83
CA ASP A 137 4.26 14.64 -10.31
C ASP A 137 4.44 14.55 -11.84
N ASN A 138 4.55 13.32 -12.37
CA ASN A 138 4.69 13.10 -13.82
C ASN A 138 3.46 13.53 -14.65
N LEU A 139 2.30 13.67 -14.01
CA LEU A 139 1.08 14.21 -14.63
C LEU A 139 0.98 15.73 -14.51
N GLY A 140 2.01 16.41 -13.95
CA GLY A 140 2.07 17.86 -13.82
C GLY A 140 1.34 18.41 -12.58
N ALA A 141 0.94 17.54 -11.64
CA ALA A 141 0.40 17.95 -10.34
C ALA A 141 1.46 17.78 -9.24
N ASP A 142 1.27 18.41 -8.09
CA ASP A 142 2.14 18.24 -6.93
C ASP A 142 1.69 17.02 -6.12
N GLY A 143 2.49 15.97 -6.14
CA GLY A 143 2.19 14.71 -5.45
C GLY A 143 2.24 14.85 -3.92
N ILE A 144 3.16 15.67 -3.39
CA ILE A 144 3.29 15.91 -1.95
C ILE A 144 2.08 16.71 -1.44
N GLU A 145 1.71 17.77 -2.15
CA GLU A 145 0.54 18.55 -1.82
C GLU A 145 -0.76 17.71 -1.93
N THR A 146 -0.80 16.79 -2.88
CA THR A 146 -1.90 15.82 -3.01
C THR A 146 -1.99 14.90 -1.79
N VAL A 147 -0.86 14.38 -1.29
CA VAL A 147 -0.82 13.57 -0.05
C VAL A 147 -1.33 14.35 1.15
N LYS A 148 -0.89 15.61 1.30
CA LYS A 148 -1.39 16.50 2.38
C LYS A 148 -2.91 16.70 2.30
N LYS A 149 -3.43 17.01 1.13
CA LYS A 149 -4.88 17.16 0.91
C LYS A 149 -5.67 15.90 1.26
N ILE A 150 -5.14 14.72 0.90
CA ILE A 150 -5.75 13.45 1.26
C ILE A 150 -5.78 13.29 2.79
N HIS A 151 -4.67 13.55 3.45
CA HIS A 151 -4.58 13.48 4.91
C HIS A 151 -5.57 14.44 5.58
N ASP A 152 -5.62 15.70 5.16
CA ASP A 152 -6.53 16.70 5.70
C ASP A 152 -7.99 16.31 5.51
N ILE A 153 -8.35 15.75 4.35
CA ILE A 153 -9.69 15.23 4.10
C ILE A 153 -10.03 14.11 5.09
N PHE A 154 -9.10 13.19 5.36
CA PHE A 154 -9.36 12.11 6.31
C PHE A 154 -9.53 12.64 7.73
N GLN A 155 -8.67 13.54 8.17
CA GLN A 155 -8.78 14.15 9.51
C GLN A 155 -10.07 14.96 9.68
N ASN A 156 -10.38 15.84 8.73
CA ASN A 156 -11.55 16.72 8.80
C ASN A 156 -12.89 15.96 8.74
N ASN A 157 -12.89 14.74 8.19
CA ASN A 157 -14.08 13.89 8.11
C ASN A 157 -14.07 12.73 9.13
N GLY A 158 -13.12 12.68 10.05
CA GLY A 158 -13.03 11.63 11.07
C GLY A 158 -12.86 10.22 10.49
N LEU A 159 -12.23 10.10 9.32
CA LEU A 159 -12.00 8.81 8.67
C LEU A 159 -10.81 8.08 9.33
N LYS A 160 -10.96 6.78 9.55
CA LYS A 160 -9.92 5.94 10.16
C LYS A 160 -8.86 5.48 9.18
N THR A 161 -9.08 5.69 7.88
CA THR A 161 -8.15 5.33 6.81
C THR A 161 -6.85 6.12 6.94
N GLU A 162 -5.73 5.43 6.82
CA GLU A 162 -4.40 6.03 6.90
C GLU A 162 -3.80 6.20 5.50
N VAL A 163 -2.91 7.20 5.36
CA VAL A 163 -2.24 7.43 4.07
C VAL A 163 -0.95 6.61 4.02
N LEU A 164 -0.84 5.76 3.00
CA LEU A 164 0.33 4.96 2.69
C LEU A 164 0.98 5.50 1.41
N ALA A 165 1.71 6.60 1.51
CA ALA A 165 2.32 7.26 0.36
C ALA A 165 3.28 6.32 -0.38
N ALA A 166 3.11 6.18 -1.70
CA ALA A 166 3.77 5.19 -2.54
C ALA A 166 4.46 5.81 -3.77
N SER A 167 5.30 5.01 -4.44
CA SER A 167 5.96 5.41 -5.69
C SER A 167 6.97 6.56 -5.50
N PHE A 168 7.89 6.39 -4.57
CA PHE A 168 9.02 7.32 -4.39
C PHE A 168 10.13 7.00 -5.40
N LYS A 169 10.66 8.04 -6.04
CA LYS A 169 11.74 7.94 -7.05
C LYS A 169 13.02 8.64 -6.65
N ASN A 170 12.97 9.46 -5.60
CA ASN A 170 14.12 10.18 -5.08
C ASN A 170 13.95 10.48 -3.59
N SER A 171 15.08 10.76 -2.91
CA SER A 171 15.12 11.05 -1.48
C SER A 171 14.39 12.34 -1.09
N ARG A 172 14.32 13.33 -1.98
CA ARG A 172 13.60 14.58 -1.73
C ARG A 172 12.12 14.34 -1.47
N ILE A 173 11.48 13.49 -2.27
CA ILE A 173 10.06 13.13 -2.10
C ILE A 173 9.86 12.41 -0.76
N CYS A 174 10.76 11.50 -0.39
CA CYS A 174 10.73 10.84 0.92
C CYS A 174 10.81 11.86 2.06
N TYR A 175 11.81 12.74 2.04
CA TYR A 175 12.02 13.74 3.09
C TYR A 175 10.84 14.70 3.22
N SER A 176 10.29 15.18 2.10
CA SER A 176 9.16 16.11 2.11
C SER A 176 7.89 15.48 2.69
N ASN A 177 7.67 14.17 2.50
CA ASN A 177 6.56 13.47 3.13
C ASN A 177 6.76 13.25 4.64
N THR A 178 8.00 13.07 5.10
CA THR A 178 8.30 12.96 6.54
C THR A 178 8.27 14.30 7.25
N SER A 179 8.63 15.39 6.58
CA SER A 179 8.64 16.75 7.14
C SER A 179 7.28 17.44 7.15
N CYS A 180 6.27 16.90 6.48
CA CYS A 180 4.89 17.41 6.56
C CYS A 180 4.24 17.21 7.94
N THR A 181 4.96 16.65 8.89
CA THR A 181 4.45 16.20 10.19
C THR A 181 4.39 17.26 11.27
N ASN A 182 4.68 18.55 11.02
CA ASN A 182 4.69 19.58 12.07
C ASN A 182 3.31 19.93 12.67
N SER A 183 2.22 19.35 12.16
CA SER A 183 0.89 19.46 12.81
C SER A 183 0.02 18.18 12.71
N CYS A 184 0.52 17.10 12.10
CA CYS A 184 -0.26 15.90 11.79
C CYS A 184 0.54 14.63 12.10
N THR A 185 0.79 14.39 13.38
CA THR A 185 1.94 13.59 13.81
C THR A 185 1.84 12.08 13.63
N ASP A 186 0.74 11.42 13.33
CA ASP A 186 0.73 9.96 13.58
C ASP A 186 0.24 9.03 12.47
N LYS A 187 -0.12 9.52 11.28
CA LYS A 187 -0.87 8.68 10.34
C LYS A 187 -0.45 8.70 8.86
N ILE A 188 0.75 9.20 8.53
CA ILE A 188 1.30 9.09 7.18
C ILE A 188 2.40 8.04 7.18
N PHE A 189 2.22 7.00 6.37
CA PHE A 189 3.19 5.92 6.21
C PHE A 189 3.96 6.11 4.91
N SER A 190 5.24 5.77 4.88
CA SER A 190 6.07 5.86 3.69
C SER A 190 6.44 4.47 3.19
N ILE A 191 6.25 4.24 1.88
CA ILE A 191 6.71 3.03 1.20
C ILE A 191 8.04 3.36 0.53
N PHE A 192 9.10 2.65 0.92
CA PHE A 192 10.38 2.70 0.23
C PHE A 192 10.48 1.54 -0.75
N SER A 193 10.60 1.83 -2.05
CA SER A 193 11.21 0.87 -2.97
C SER A 193 12.69 0.78 -2.61
N ALA A 194 13.28 -0.42 -2.63
CA ALA A 194 14.68 -0.63 -2.31
C ALA A 194 15.55 0.41 -3.03
N ILE A 195 15.93 1.46 -2.31
CA ILE A 195 16.90 2.44 -2.80
C ILE A 195 18.22 1.69 -2.78
N ARG A 196 18.84 1.49 -3.94
CA ARG A 196 20.24 1.08 -4.00
C ARG A 196 21.04 2.14 -3.23
N MET A 197 21.37 1.85 -2.00
CA MET A 197 22.44 2.52 -1.30
C MET A 197 23.74 1.90 -1.84
N THR A 198 24.32 2.54 -2.85
CA THR A 198 25.71 2.33 -3.28
C THR A 198 26.60 3.23 -2.47
#